data_85a5a2bf26396087fceb657be2b40788
#
_entry.id   85a5a2bf26396087fceb657be2b40788
#
_cell.length_a   1.000
_cell.length_b   1.000
_cell.length_c   1.000
_cell.angle_alpha   90.00
_cell.angle_beta   90.00
_cell.angle_gamma   90.00
#
_symmetry.space_group_name_H-M   'P 1'
#
loop_
_entity.id
_entity.type
_entity.pdbx_description
1 polymer ?
#
loop_
_entity_poly.entity_id
_entity_poly.type
_entity_poly.pdbx_seq_one_letter_code
_entity_poly.pdbx_strand_id
1 'polypeptide(L)'
;MAEETYAVLKTNLGDITVQLFPNHAPKTVRNFVELAEGTREWTDPKTGKPGSGPFYDGTIFHRIISGFMIQGGDPLGQGFGGPGYTFDDEIHPDLRFDKKYLLAMANAGLRGGKGTNGSQFFITVSTPAHLNGKHTIFGEVVDDASKKVVDEIGTVRTGAGDRPVQDVVLQSVTIERRQA
;
A
#
# COMPACT_ATOMS: atom_id res chain seq x y z
N MET A 1 0.32 28.31 1.76
CA MET A 1 1.30 27.29 2.22
C MET A 1 0.90 25.93 1.68
N ALA A 2 1.88 25.17 1.29
CA ALA A 2 1.61 23.82 0.79
C ALA A 2 1.10 22.91 1.91
N GLU A 3 0.13 22.07 1.59
CA GLU A 3 -0.37 21.04 2.49
C GLU A 3 0.32 19.72 2.19
N GLU A 4 0.76 19.04 3.22
CA GLU A 4 1.34 17.71 3.11
C GLU A 4 0.32 16.67 3.58
N THR A 5 0.22 15.56 2.86
CA THR A 5 -0.71 14.48 3.18
C THR A 5 0.06 13.29 3.71
N TYR A 6 -0.36 12.79 4.87
CA TYR A 6 0.23 11.64 5.53
C TYR A 6 -0.84 10.58 5.76
N ALA A 7 -0.41 9.33 5.81
CA ALA A 7 -1.26 8.21 6.24
C ALA A 7 -0.58 7.52 7.41
N VAL A 8 -1.34 7.26 8.46
CA VAL A 8 -0.89 6.45 9.59
C VAL A 8 -1.52 5.07 9.47
N LEU A 9 -0.70 4.08 9.16
CA LEU A 9 -1.11 2.68 9.06
C LEU A 9 -0.95 2.06 10.45
N LYS A 10 -2.07 1.80 11.12
CA LYS A 10 -2.05 1.20 12.44
C LYS A 10 -2.09 -0.30 12.33
N THR A 11 -1.01 -0.95 12.74
CA THR A 11 -0.91 -2.42 12.69
C THR A 11 -0.84 -3.00 14.09
N ASN A 12 -1.06 -4.31 14.21
CA ASN A 12 -0.91 -5.01 15.49
C ASN A 12 0.56 -5.10 15.96
N LEU A 13 1.52 -4.68 15.12
CA LEU A 13 2.94 -4.61 15.49
C LEU A 13 3.45 -3.18 15.67
N GLY A 14 2.59 -2.18 15.48
CA GLY A 14 2.92 -0.77 15.65
C GLY A 14 2.40 0.09 14.51
N ASP A 15 2.60 1.39 14.63
CA ASP A 15 2.12 2.37 13.65
C ASP A 15 3.20 2.69 12.61
N ILE A 16 2.78 2.86 11.37
CA ILE A 16 3.64 3.25 10.25
C ILE A 16 3.09 4.55 9.69
N THR A 17 3.85 5.64 9.83
CA THR A 17 3.50 6.93 9.24
C THR A 17 4.20 7.07 7.89
N VAL A 18 3.42 7.28 6.84
CA VAL A 18 3.92 7.49 5.49
C VAL A 18 3.51 8.87 4.99
N GLN A 19 4.42 9.54 4.30
CA GLN A 19 4.08 10.74 3.55
C GLN A 19 3.64 10.34 2.15
N LEU A 20 2.50 10.84 1.72
CA LEU A 20 1.97 10.55 0.38
C LEU A 20 2.44 11.62 -0.60
N PHE A 21 2.50 11.26 -1.89
CA PHE A 21 3.02 12.13 -2.96
C PHE A 21 1.92 12.50 -3.96
N PRO A 22 0.96 13.38 -3.60
CA PRO A 22 -0.17 13.69 -4.49
C PRO A 22 0.24 14.44 -5.76
N ASN A 23 1.39 15.13 -5.75
CA ASN A 23 1.87 15.83 -6.95
C ASN A 23 2.50 14.87 -7.96
N HIS A 24 3.08 13.76 -7.51
CA HIS A 24 3.75 12.78 -8.36
C HIS A 24 2.79 11.69 -8.85
N ALA A 25 1.79 11.34 -8.03
CA ALA A 25 0.85 10.27 -8.32
C ALA A 25 -0.56 10.66 -7.85
N PRO A 26 -1.18 11.67 -8.48
CA PRO A 26 -2.43 12.25 -7.96
C PRO A 26 -3.59 11.26 -7.92
N LYS A 27 -3.77 10.45 -8.94
CA LYS A 27 -4.87 9.47 -8.99
C LYS A 27 -4.65 8.33 -7.99
N THR A 28 -3.42 7.87 -7.86
CA THR A 28 -3.04 6.81 -6.94
C THR A 28 -3.23 7.25 -5.50
N VAL A 29 -2.75 8.43 -5.14
CA VAL A 29 -2.93 8.98 -3.79
C VAL A 29 -4.41 9.18 -3.49
N ARG A 30 -5.17 9.74 -4.43
CA ARG A 30 -6.61 9.94 -4.25
C ARG A 30 -7.32 8.62 -4.02
N ASN A 31 -6.99 7.59 -4.79
CA ASN A 31 -7.58 6.26 -4.63
C ASN A 31 -7.29 5.70 -3.23
N PHE A 32 -6.04 5.77 -2.81
CA PHE A 32 -5.63 5.27 -1.49
C PHE A 32 -6.34 6.03 -0.37
N VAL A 33 -6.35 7.35 -0.43
CA VAL A 33 -6.98 8.20 0.58
C VAL A 33 -8.48 7.93 0.67
N GLU A 34 -9.16 7.88 -0.46
CA GLU A 34 -10.62 7.68 -0.47
C GLU A 34 -11.03 6.27 -0.03
N LEU A 35 -10.23 5.26 -0.37
CA LEU A 35 -10.45 3.91 0.15
C LEU A 35 -10.21 3.86 1.67
N ALA A 36 -9.13 4.50 2.13
CA ALA A 36 -8.80 4.54 3.56
C ALA A 36 -9.88 5.24 4.39
N GLU A 37 -10.44 6.32 3.86
CA GLU A 37 -11.49 7.11 4.54
C GLU A 37 -12.88 6.54 4.34
N GLY A 38 -13.06 5.63 3.39
CA GLY A 38 -14.37 5.06 3.07
C GLY A 38 -15.26 5.99 2.27
N THR A 39 -14.67 6.98 1.58
CA THR A 39 -15.42 7.98 0.79
C THR A 39 -15.56 7.59 -0.69
N ARG A 40 -14.89 6.54 -1.12
CA ARG A 40 -14.99 6.00 -2.49
C ARG A 40 -15.84 4.74 -2.49
N GLU A 41 -16.69 4.58 -3.48
CA GLU A 41 -17.42 3.34 -3.69
C GLU A 41 -16.46 2.21 -4.06
N TRP A 42 -16.69 1.04 -3.49
CA TRP A 42 -15.93 -0.16 -3.80
C TRP A 42 -16.84 -1.37 -3.70
N THR A 43 -16.43 -2.45 -4.36
CA THR A 43 -17.18 -3.70 -4.34
C THR A 43 -16.45 -4.71 -3.46
N ASP A 44 -17.15 -5.29 -2.51
CA ASP A 44 -16.59 -6.30 -1.63
C ASP A 44 -16.42 -7.61 -2.40
N PRO A 45 -15.18 -8.09 -2.62
CA PRO A 45 -14.96 -9.33 -3.38
C PRO A 45 -15.47 -10.58 -2.68
N LYS A 46 -15.72 -10.52 -1.37
CA LYS A 46 -16.27 -11.65 -0.61
C LYS A 46 -17.75 -11.86 -0.91
N THR A 47 -18.48 -10.81 -1.21
CA THR A 47 -19.94 -10.86 -1.40
C THR A 47 -20.38 -10.46 -2.80
N GLY A 48 -19.54 -9.77 -3.57
CA GLY A 48 -19.90 -9.19 -4.87
C GLY A 48 -20.82 -7.99 -4.76
N LYS A 49 -21.09 -7.50 -3.56
CA LYS A 49 -21.97 -6.36 -3.26
C LYS A 49 -21.16 -5.12 -2.91
N PRO A 50 -21.78 -3.92 -2.95
CA PRO A 50 -21.10 -2.71 -2.49
C PRO A 50 -20.58 -2.88 -1.06
N GLY A 51 -19.31 -2.50 -0.84
CA GLY A 51 -18.73 -2.47 0.49
C GLY A 51 -19.14 -1.22 1.24
N SER A 52 -18.88 -1.20 2.54
CA SER A 52 -19.21 -0.07 3.40
C SER A 52 -18.04 0.27 4.30
N GLY A 53 -17.83 1.58 4.54
CA GLY A 53 -16.81 2.08 5.43
C GLY A 53 -15.39 2.01 4.86
N PRO A 54 -14.39 2.25 5.73
CA PRO A 54 -12.98 2.22 5.35
C PRO A 54 -12.56 0.86 4.80
N PHE A 55 -11.98 0.89 3.60
CA PHE A 55 -11.64 -0.33 2.86
C PHE A 55 -10.56 -1.17 3.52
N TYR A 56 -9.52 -0.49 4.04
CA TYR A 56 -8.32 -1.18 4.52
C TYR A 56 -8.45 -1.77 5.93
N ASP A 57 -9.49 -1.39 6.67
CA ASP A 57 -9.65 -1.84 8.06
C ASP A 57 -9.77 -3.36 8.13
N GLY A 58 -8.88 -3.99 8.92
CA GLY A 58 -8.87 -5.42 9.13
C GLY A 58 -8.18 -6.24 8.03
N THR A 59 -7.64 -5.60 6.99
CA THR A 59 -6.85 -6.32 5.97
C THR A 59 -5.50 -6.72 6.54
N ILE A 60 -4.85 -7.71 5.91
CA ILE A 60 -3.58 -8.24 6.40
C ILE A 60 -2.45 -7.98 5.42
N PHE A 61 -1.21 -8.02 5.91
CA PHE A 61 -0.04 -8.12 5.06
C PHE A 61 0.14 -9.58 4.67
N HIS A 62 -0.47 -9.96 3.56
CA HIS A 62 -0.57 -11.37 3.14
C HIS A 62 0.69 -11.92 2.47
N ARG A 63 1.63 -11.05 2.10
CA ARG A 63 2.87 -11.45 1.45
C ARG A 63 4.02 -10.62 1.97
N ILE A 64 4.98 -11.28 2.61
CA ILE A 64 6.16 -10.61 3.17
C ILE A 64 7.38 -11.39 2.73
N ILE A 65 8.29 -10.71 2.04
CA ILE A 65 9.56 -11.30 1.59
C ILE A 65 10.67 -10.54 2.28
N SER A 66 11.37 -11.23 3.19
CA SER A 66 12.50 -10.67 3.93
C SER A 66 13.55 -10.12 2.96
N GLY A 67 14.03 -8.91 3.23
CA GLY A 67 15.02 -8.25 2.37
C GLY A 67 14.45 -7.70 1.06
N PHE A 68 13.14 -7.72 0.88
CA PHE A 68 12.50 -7.19 -0.33
C PHE A 68 11.37 -6.21 -0.01
N MET A 69 10.22 -6.70 0.47
CA MET A 69 9.06 -5.82 0.70
C MET A 69 8.01 -6.49 1.60
N ILE A 70 7.09 -5.67 2.11
CA ILE A 70 5.88 -6.12 2.79
C ILE A 70 4.67 -5.66 1.98
N GLN A 71 3.73 -6.56 1.69
CA GLN A 71 2.60 -6.31 0.81
C GLN A 71 1.27 -6.58 1.50
N GLY A 72 0.32 -5.67 1.33
CA GLY A 72 -1.01 -5.79 1.91
C GLY A 72 -2.06 -5.09 1.07
N GLY A 73 -3.23 -4.84 1.66
CA GLY A 73 -4.31 -4.11 1.00
C GLY A 73 -5.27 -4.96 0.19
N ASP A 74 -5.19 -6.28 0.31
CA ASP A 74 -6.12 -7.19 -0.34
C ASP A 74 -7.23 -7.60 0.65
N PRO A 75 -8.50 -7.26 0.41
CA PRO A 75 -9.58 -7.63 1.31
C PRO A 75 -9.78 -9.15 1.43
N LEU A 76 -9.33 -9.94 0.45
CA LEU A 76 -9.34 -11.40 0.53
C LEU A 76 -8.11 -11.95 1.24
N GLY A 77 -7.04 -11.16 1.36
CA GLY A 77 -5.79 -11.61 1.96
C GLY A 77 -5.08 -12.70 1.20
N GLN A 78 -5.27 -12.82 -0.11
CA GLN A 78 -4.75 -13.91 -0.94
C GLN A 78 -3.91 -13.45 -2.13
N GLY A 79 -3.90 -12.15 -2.43
CA GLY A 79 -3.08 -11.58 -3.49
C GLY A 79 -3.83 -11.25 -4.78
N PHE A 80 -5.10 -11.61 -4.90
CA PHE A 80 -5.89 -11.33 -6.11
C PHE A 80 -7.18 -10.56 -5.86
N GLY A 81 -7.42 -10.12 -4.64
CA GLY A 81 -8.57 -9.27 -4.32
C GLY A 81 -8.28 -7.79 -4.54
N GLY A 82 -9.34 -7.00 -4.58
CA GLY A 82 -9.23 -5.57 -4.77
C GLY A 82 -10.56 -4.87 -4.59
N PRO A 83 -10.66 -3.58 -4.99
CA PRO A 83 -11.86 -2.77 -4.75
C PRO A 83 -12.93 -2.91 -5.81
N GLY A 84 -12.75 -3.79 -6.80
CA GLY A 84 -13.72 -4.03 -7.88
C GLY A 84 -13.46 -3.20 -9.14
N TYR A 85 -12.35 -2.49 -9.20
CA TYR A 85 -11.93 -1.71 -10.38
C TYR A 85 -10.41 -1.68 -10.45
N THR A 86 -9.88 -1.26 -11.57
CA THR A 86 -8.44 -1.05 -11.75
C THR A 86 -8.16 0.31 -12.39
N PHE A 87 -6.93 0.78 -12.28
CA PHE A 87 -6.49 2.03 -12.90
C PHE A 87 -5.02 1.95 -13.31
N ASP A 88 -4.63 2.91 -14.15
CA ASP A 88 -3.30 2.92 -14.78
C ASP A 88 -2.18 3.37 -13.83
N ASP A 89 -0.97 3.00 -14.17
CA ASP A 89 0.23 3.44 -13.47
C ASP A 89 0.45 4.95 -13.66
N GLU A 90 1.06 5.56 -12.66
CA GLU A 90 1.50 6.96 -12.68
C GLU A 90 3.01 6.99 -12.41
N ILE A 91 3.80 6.66 -13.41
CA ILE A 91 5.26 6.60 -13.27
C ILE A 91 5.82 8.01 -13.41
N HIS A 92 6.52 8.48 -12.37
CA HIS A 92 7.16 9.80 -12.36
C HIS A 92 8.68 9.65 -12.41
N PRO A 93 9.37 10.40 -13.28
CA PRO A 93 10.82 10.24 -13.46
C PRO A 93 11.64 10.59 -12.22
N ASP A 94 11.10 11.40 -11.30
CA ASP A 94 11.79 11.75 -10.06
C ASP A 94 11.72 10.66 -8.99
N LEU A 95 10.87 9.66 -9.17
CA LEU A 95 10.67 8.58 -8.19
C LEU A 95 11.21 7.26 -8.72
N ARG A 96 12.15 6.69 -7.97
CA ARG A 96 12.83 5.44 -8.31
C ARG A 96 12.99 4.60 -7.06
N PHE A 97 13.09 3.29 -7.24
CA PHE A 97 13.35 2.37 -6.13
C PHE A 97 14.85 2.36 -5.77
N ASP A 98 15.35 3.51 -5.36
CA ASP A 98 16.77 3.73 -5.03
C ASP A 98 17.02 3.92 -3.53
N LYS A 99 15.98 3.76 -2.71
CA LYS A 99 16.06 3.80 -1.25
C LYS A 99 14.98 2.90 -0.65
N LYS A 100 15.15 2.55 0.62
CA LYS A 100 14.17 1.74 1.37
C LYS A 100 12.98 2.57 1.80
N TYR A 101 11.92 1.87 2.17
CA TYR A 101 10.74 2.41 2.82
C TYR A 101 9.85 3.22 1.90
N LEU A 102 9.86 2.88 0.61
CA LEU A 102 8.95 3.47 -0.37
C LEU A 102 7.64 2.71 -0.41
N LEU A 103 6.54 3.48 -0.50
CA LEU A 103 5.18 2.94 -0.64
C LEU A 103 4.81 2.96 -2.12
N ALA A 104 4.46 1.81 -2.65
CA ALA A 104 4.15 1.65 -4.06
C ALA A 104 2.96 0.71 -4.27
N MET A 105 2.34 0.79 -5.46
CA MET A 105 1.20 -0.06 -5.81
C MET A 105 1.66 -1.42 -6.33
N ALA A 106 1.12 -2.48 -5.75
CA ALA A 106 1.19 -3.80 -6.33
C ALA A 106 0.25 -3.86 -7.54
N ASN A 107 0.64 -4.59 -8.59
CA ASN A 107 -0.17 -4.78 -9.78
C ASN A 107 0.15 -6.12 -10.44
N ALA A 108 -0.66 -6.49 -11.42
CA ALA A 108 -0.49 -7.71 -12.22
C ALA A 108 0.09 -7.41 -13.62
N GLY A 109 0.77 -6.27 -13.77
CA GLY A 109 1.25 -5.80 -15.07
C GLY A 109 0.13 -5.19 -15.91
N LEU A 110 0.41 -4.96 -17.18
CA LEU A 110 -0.60 -4.44 -18.10
C LEU A 110 -1.44 -5.57 -18.67
N ARG A 111 -2.74 -5.33 -18.79
CA ARG A 111 -3.69 -6.25 -19.43
C ARG A 111 -4.42 -5.50 -20.53
N GLY A 112 -4.22 -5.92 -21.78
CA GLY A 112 -4.77 -5.22 -22.93
C GLY A 112 -4.30 -3.77 -23.02
N GLY A 113 -3.07 -3.47 -22.61
CA GLY A 113 -2.51 -2.12 -22.59
C GLY A 113 -2.99 -1.25 -21.43
N LYS A 114 -3.77 -1.81 -20.49
CA LYS A 114 -4.32 -1.06 -19.34
C LYS A 114 -3.66 -1.49 -18.03
N GLY A 115 -3.54 -0.55 -17.10
CA GLY A 115 -3.01 -0.82 -15.77
C GLY A 115 -3.92 -1.70 -14.93
N THR A 116 -3.34 -2.35 -13.92
CA THR A 116 -4.05 -3.28 -13.04
C THR A 116 -3.92 -2.89 -11.57
N ASN A 117 -3.70 -1.62 -11.28
CA ASN A 117 -3.67 -1.12 -9.92
C ASN A 117 -5.08 -1.13 -9.32
N GLY A 118 -5.20 -1.51 -8.08
CA GLY A 118 -6.47 -1.51 -7.36
C GLY A 118 -6.28 -1.01 -5.93
N SER A 119 -6.14 -1.90 -4.97
CA SER A 119 -5.96 -1.54 -3.56
C SER A 119 -4.67 -2.07 -2.95
N GLN A 120 -4.08 -3.10 -3.53
CA GLN A 120 -2.88 -3.72 -2.94
C GLN A 120 -1.67 -2.80 -3.09
N PHE A 121 -0.90 -2.71 -2.04
CA PHE A 121 0.30 -1.88 -1.98
C PHE A 121 1.44 -2.66 -1.32
N PHE A 122 2.65 -2.17 -1.46
CA PHE A 122 3.78 -2.71 -0.73
C PHE A 122 4.69 -1.59 -0.22
N ILE A 123 5.45 -1.89 0.83
CA ILE A 123 6.47 -1.00 1.35
C ILE A 123 7.79 -1.73 1.21
N THR A 124 8.78 -1.10 0.59
CA THR A 124 10.07 -1.74 0.33
C THR A 124 10.94 -1.76 1.58
N VAL A 125 11.68 -2.86 1.75
CA VAL A 125 12.76 -2.97 2.74
C VAL A 125 14.10 -3.20 2.03
N SER A 126 14.15 -2.83 0.75
CA SER A 126 15.29 -2.98 -0.16
C SER A 126 15.26 -1.85 -1.19
N THR A 127 16.14 -1.94 -2.18
CA THR A 127 16.17 -0.99 -3.30
C THR A 127 15.97 -1.76 -4.62
N PRO A 128 14.71 -2.20 -4.92
CA PRO A 128 14.45 -3.11 -6.04
C PRO A 128 14.40 -2.37 -7.38
N ALA A 129 15.55 -2.03 -7.94
CA ALA A 129 15.67 -1.27 -9.18
C ALA A 129 14.92 -1.92 -10.36
N HIS A 130 14.74 -3.24 -10.34
CA HIS A 130 14.00 -3.96 -11.39
C HIS A 130 12.51 -3.60 -11.43
N LEU A 131 11.98 -2.93 -10.40
CA LEU A 131 10.59 -2.47 -10.36
C LEU A 131 10.41 -1.06 -10.92
N ASN A 132 11.50 -0.34 -11.21
CA ASN A 132 11.41 1.00 -11.79
C ASN A 132 10.63 0.98 -13.11
N GLY A 133 9.69 1.92 -13.25
CA GLY A 133 8.84 2.03 -14.44
C GLY A 133 7.69 1.04 -14.49
N LYS A 134 7.56 0.15 -13.51
CA LYS A 134 6.53 -0.91 -13.48
C LYS A 134 5.52 -0.75 -12.36
N HIS A 135 5.88 -0.03 -11.31
CA HIS A 135 5.02 0.18 -10.14
C HIS A 135 5.01 1.65 -9.77
N THR A 136 3.83 2.18 -9.51
CA THR A 136 3.64 3.56 -9.08
C THR A 136 4.14 3.74 -7.65
N ILE A 137 5.14 4.59 -7.46
CA ILE A 137 5.58 5.02 -6.14
C ILE A 137 4.72 6.21 -5.73
N PHE A 138 4.04 6.13 -4.57
CA PHE A 138 3.14 7.20 -4.16
C PHE A 138 3.33 7.66 -2.71
N GLY A 139 4.36 7.20 -2.04
CA GLY A 139 4.68 7.65 -0.69
C GLY A 139 5.98 7.07 -0.15
N GLU A 140 6.34 7.50 1.06
CA GLU A 140 7.48 6.94 1.79
C GLU A 140 7.28 7.04 3.30
N VAL A 141 7.88 6.10 4.01
CA VAL A 141 7.91 6.10 5.49
C VAL A 141 8.86 7.19 5.96
N VAL A 142 8.43 8.03 6.92
CA VAL A 142 9.12 9.29 7.20
C VAL A 142 9.90 9.31 8.53
N ASP A 143 9.50 8.53 9.53
CA ASP A 143 10.16 8.59 10.84
C ASP A 143 10.83 7.26 11.21
N ASP A 144 11.79 7.34 12.12
CA ASP A 144 12.58 6.17 12.50
C ASP A 144 11.75 5.11 13.24
N ALA A 145 10.78 5.54 14.03
CA ALA A 145 9.90 4.60 14.74
C ALA A 145 9.07 3.77 13.75
N SER A 146 8.53 4.42 12.72
CA SER A 146 7.79 3.74 11.65
C SER A 146 8.68 2.80 10.85
N LYS A 147 9.90 3.22 10.53
CA LYS A 147 10.87 2.37 9.83
C LYS A 147 11.18 1.10 10.62
N LYS A 148 11.30 1.20 11.95
CA LYS A 148 11.48 0.03 12.81
C LYS A 148 10.30 -0.93 12.73
N VAL A 149 9.07 -0.41 12.71
CA VAL A 149 7.88 -1.25 12.57
C VAL A 149 7.88 -1.98 11.23
N VAL A 150 8.23 -1.27 10.14
CA VAL A 150 8.35 -1.88 8.81
C VAL A 150 9.40 -2.99 8.82
N ASP A 151 10.56 -2.74 9.43
CA ASP A 151 11.62 -3.74 9.52
C ASP A 151 11.19 -4.95 10.35
N GLU A 152 10.49 -4.76 11.46
CA GLU A 152 9.93 -5.85 12.25
C GLU A 152 8.96 -6.69 11.45
N ILE A 153 8.03 -6.06 10.75
CA ILE A 153 7.09 -6.76 9.89
C ILE A 153 7.84 -7.54 8.80
N GLY A 154 8.87 -6.92 8.22
CA GLY A 154 9.70 -7.55 7.17
C GLY A 154 10.47 -8.78 7.62
N THR A 155 10.59 -9.03 8.92
CA THR A 155 11.34 -10.16 9.49
C THR A 155 10.45 -11.20 10.15
N VAL A 156 9.13 -11.06 10.10
CA VAL A 156 8.23 -12.05 10.70
C VAL A 156 8.38 -13.40 9.99
N ARG A 157 8.11 -14.46 10.73
CA ARG A 157 8.15 -15.81 10.17
C ARG A 157 7.03 -15.99 9.15
N THR A 158 7.40 -16.51 7.98
CA THR A 158 6.47 -16.78 6.89
C THR A 158 6.42 -18.26 6.56
N GLY A 159 5.33 -18.68 5.93
CA GLY A 159 5.11 -20.03 5.43
C GLY A 159 4.94 -20.05 3.92
N ALA A 160 4.16 -21.00 3.43
CA ALA A 160 3.90 -21.14 1.99
C ALA A 160 3.34 -19.86 1.41
N GLY A 161 3.80 -19.47 0.20
CA GLY A 161 3.37 -18.26 -0.49
C GLY A 161 3.83 -16.96 0.17
N ASP A 162 4.87 -17.02 1.01
CA ASP A 162 5.40 -15.85 1.74
C ASP A 162 4.36 -15.21 2.67
N ARG A 163 3.40 -15.99 3.13
CA ARG A 163 2.37 -15.54 4.06
C ARG A 163 2.88 -15.63 5.49
N PRO A 164 2.69 -14.57 6.31
CA PRO A 164 3.06 -14.64 7.73
C PRO A 164 2.36 -15.78 8.45
N VAL A 165 3.11 -16.50 9.31
CA VAL A 165 2.57 -17.59 10.14
C VAL A 165 1.53 -17.04 11.10
N GLN A 166 1.77 -15.84 11.64
CA GLN A 166 0.80 -15.09 12.45
C GLN A 166 0.40 -13.84 11.66
N ASP A 167 -0.89 -13.59 11.56
CA ASP A 167 -1.41 -12.47 10.77
C ASP A 167 -0.84 -11.13 11.26
N VAL A 168 -0.33 -10.36 10.32
CA VAL A 168 0.01 -8.94 10.52
C VAL A 168 -1.17 -8.15 10.01
N VAL A 169 -1.94 -7.58 10.94
CA VAL A 169 -3.22 -6.95 10.63
C VAL A 169 -3.06 -5.45 10.52
N LEU A 170 -3.56 -4.89 9.42
CA LEU A 170 -3.74 -3.46 9.25
C LEU A 170 -5.10 -3.10 9.88
N GLN A 171 -5.06 -2.58 11.09
CA GLN A 171 -6.26 -2.31 11.88
C GLN A 171 -7.03 -1.12 11.34
N SER A 172 -6.32 -0.07 10.93
CA SER A 172 -6.91 1.13 10.35
C SER A 172 -5.87 1.94 9.60
N VAL A 173 -6.34 2.83 8.73
CA VAL A 173 -5.51 3.84 8.06
C VAL A 173 -6.15 5.20 8.31
N THR A 174 -5.42 6.09 8.99
CA THR A 174 -5.86 7.44 9.26
C THR A 174 -5.12 8.41 8.35
N ILE A 175 -5.86 9.27 7.67
CA ILE A 175 -5.27 10.28 6.79
C ILE A 175 -5.12 11.58 7.56
N GLU A 176 -3.92 12.15 7.53
CA GLU A 176 -3.62 13.43 8.18
C GLU A 176 -3.16 14.43 7.14
N ARG A 177 -3.68 15.62 7.22
CA ARG A 177 -3.26 16.75 6.38
C ARG A 177 -2.55 17.75 7.27
N ARG A 178 -1.27 18.01 6.96
CA ARG A 178 -0.41 18.87 7.76
C ARG A 178 0.06 20.05 6.94
N GLN A 179 0.18 21.21 7.58
CA GLN A 179 0.81 22.36 6.95
C GLN A 179 2.32 22.14 6.89
N ALA A 180 2.88 22.42 5.73
CA ALA A 180 4.32 22.28 5.51
C ALA A 180 5.10 23.43 6.18
#